data_6d6c10d7a38a2e3ce3c167aad24cd54b
#
_entry.id   6d6c10d7a38a2e3ce3c167aad24cd54b
#
_cell.length_a   1.000
_cell.length_b   1.000
_cell.length_c   1.000
_cell.angle_alpha   90.00
_cell.angle_beta   90.00
_cell.angle_gamma   90.00
#
_symmetry.space_group_name_H-M   'P 1'
#
loop_
_entity.id
_entity.type
_entity.pdbx_description
1 polymer ?
#
loop_
_entity_poly.entity_id
_entity_poly.type
_entity_poly.pdbx_seq_one_letter_code
_entity_poly.pdbx_strand_id
1 'polypeptide(L)'
;LVKSLGQDLTCAVFSDQNYENENGNQYDLYIPAGLDRTQDQNLILYIHGGSFNSGSKADGETWCRYYAAQGYITASVDYTLQMHGKDVSIYQMNKEIENAVRAIRQRTEELGYHIAGMAPFGVSAGGTLAMNLAYNGNSAIPVRFVFQVAAPTYFEPSEWTLLMKVDKLASAHDFC
;
A
#
# COMPACT_ATOMS: atom_id res chain seq x y z
N LEU A 1 2.30 -10.91 19.74
CA LEU A 1 1.19 -9.98 20.09
C LEU A 1 -0.18 -10.50 19.63
N VAL A 2 -0.25 -11.20 18.51
CA VAL A 2 -1.53 -11.75 17.97
C VAL A 2 -2.09 -12.90 18.82
N LYS A 3 -1.27 -13.64 19.55
CA LYS A 3 -1.68 -14.73 20.45
C LYS A 3 -2.41 -14.28 21.72
N SER A 4 -2.36 -13.00 22.06
CA SER A 4 -2.97 -12.48 23.30
C SER A 4 -4.46 -12.14 23.19
N LEU A 5 -5.04 -12.17 21.99
CA LEU A 5 -6.45 -11.79 21.75
C LEU A 5 -7.42 -12.98 21.61
N GLY A 6 -6.94 -14.22 21.77
CA GLY A 6 -7.80 -15.40 21.95
C GLY A 6 -8.72 -15.77 20.78
N GLN A 7 -8.53 -15.21 19.60
CA GLN A 7 -9.25 -15.59 18.39
C GLN A 7 -8.24 -15.96 17.30
N ASP A 8 -8.20 -17.24 16.95
CA ASP A 8 -7.60 -17.71 15.69
C ASP A 8 -8.48 -17.23 14.51
N LEU A 9 -8.48 -15.92 14.25
CA LEU A 9 -9.10 -15.39 13.05
C LEU A 9 -8.19 -15.75 11.89
N THR A 10 -8.45 -16.90 11.30
CA THR A 10 -7.82 -17.32 10.06
C THR A 10 -8.27 -16.39 8.94
N CYS A 11 -7.34 -15.86 8.16
CA CYS A 11 -7.62 -15.18 6.91
C CYS A 11 -7.18 -16.06 5.75
N ALA A 12 -7.92 -16.01 4.63
CA ALA A 12 -7.44 -16.51 3.37
C ALA A 12 -6.39 -15.54 2.82
N VAL A 13 -5.25 -16.04 2.38
CA VAL A 13 -4.18 -15.24 1.81
C VAL A 13 -4.03 -15.58 0.33
N PHE A 14 -4.13 -14.59 -0.52
CA PHE A 14 -3.86 -14.66 -1.94
C PHE A 14 -2.54 -13.94 -2.20
N SER A 15 -1.45 -14.70 -2.22
CA SER A 15 -0.10 -14.16 -2.42
C SER A 15 0.21 -13.95 -3.89
N ASP A 16 1.17 -13.05 -4.15
CA ASP A 16 1.77 -12.85 -5.46
C ASP A 16 0.77 -12.53 -6.59
N GLN A 17 -0.24 -11.73 -6.25
CA GLN A 17 -1.24 -11.30 -7.22
C GLN A 17 -0.65 -10.21 -8.12
N ASN A 18 -0.85 -10.35 -9.42
CA ASN A 18 -0.35 -9.40 -10.41
C ASN A 18 -1.25 -8.17 -10.51
N TYR A 19 -0.64 -7.04 -10.86
CA TYR A 19 -1.34 -5.83 -11.29
C TYR A 19 -0.57 -5.17 -12.45
N GLU A 20 -1.19 -4.23 -13.13
CA GLU A 20 -0.59 -3.56 -14.29
C GLU A 20 0.60 -2.70 -13.88
N ASN A 21 1.81 -3.15 -14.23
CA ASN A 21 3.08 -2.45 -14.08
C ASN A 21 4.14 -3.09 -14.99
N GLU A 22 5.24 -2.35 -15.25
CA GLU A 22 6.32 -2.80 -16.16
C GLU A 22 7.40 -3.64 -15.47
N ASN A 23 7.39 -3.72 -14.13
CA ASN A 23 8.50 -4.28 -13.35
C ASN A 23 8.16 -5.60 -12.64
N GLY A 24 6.97 -6.15 -12.88
CA GLY A 24 6.54 -7.41 -12.26
C GLY A 24 6.22 -7.29 -10.77
N ASN A 25 5.92 -6.07 -10.30
CA ASN A 25 5.47 -5.83 -8.93
C ASN A 25 4.13 -6.52 -8.68
N GLN A 26 3.93 -6.99 -7.46
CA GLN A 26 2.79 -7.79 -7.05
C GLN A 26 2.19 -7.26 -5.75
N TYR A 27 1.05 -7.81 -5.37
CA TYR A 27 0.44 -7.58 -4.05
C TYR A 27 0.00 -8.88 -3.39
N ASP A 28 -0.11 -8.85 -2.09
CA ASP A 28 -0.75 -9.90 -1.30
C ASP A 28 -2.09 -9.39 -0.77
N LEU A 29 -3.13 -10.24 -0.86
CA LEU A 29 -4.48 -9.92 -0.40
C LEU A 29 -4.88 -10.87 0.71
N TYR A 30 -5.42 -10.32 1.80
CA TYR A 30 -5.84 -11.06 2.99
C TYR A 30 -7.34 -10.82 3.21
N ILE A 31 -8.12 -11.90 3.15
CA ILE A 31 -9.56 -11.86 3.36
C ILE A 31 -9.88 -12.53 4.70
N PRO A 32 -10.45 -11.83 5.68
CA PRO A 32 -10.88 -12.43 6.93
C PRO A 32 -11.86 -13.58 6.72
N ALA A 33 -11.74 -14.65 7.53
CA ALA A 33 -12.72 -15.72 7.51
C ALA A 33 -14.08 -15.23 8.00
N GLY A 34 -15.15 -15.69 7.36
CA GLY A 34 -16.53 -15.42 7.80
C GLY A 34 -17.06 -14.02 7.48
N LEU A 35 -16.37 -13.24 6.61
CA LEU A 35 -16.91 -11.97 6.13
C LEU A 35 -18.25 -12.15 5.40
N ASP A 36 -19.22 -11.31 5.75
CA ASP A 36 -20.52 -11.26 5.08
C ASP A 36 -20.41 -10.56 3.72
N ARG A 37 -20.61 -11.32 2.63
CA ARG A 37 -20.56 -10.80 1.27
C ARG A 37 -21.72 -9.87 0.91
N THR A 38 -22.77 -9.84 1.72
CA THR A 38 -23.93 -8.95 1.51
C THR A 38 -23.71 -7.55 2.07
N GLN A 39 -22.63 -7.35 2.84
CA GLN A 39 -22.29 -6.08 3.45
C GLN A 39 -21.09 -5.44 2.73
N ASP A 40 -21.10 -4.12 2.70
CA ASP A 40 -19.95 -3.34 2.25
C ASP A 40 -18.74 -3.60 3.15
N GLN A 41 -17.59 -3.80 2.53
CA GLN A 41 -16.33 -4.01 3.21
C GLN A 41 -15.43 -2.78 3.13
N ASN A 42 -14.41 -2.74 3.99
CA ASN A 42 -13.36 -1.72 3.93
C ASN A 42 -11.98 -2.38 3.77
N LEU A 43 -11.13 -1.72 3.00
CA LEU A 43 -9.76 -2.14 2.72
C LEU A 43 -8.77 -1.32 3.56
N ILE A 44 -7.81 -2.00 4.18
CA ILE A 44 -6.58 -1.36 4.66
C ILE A 44 -5.46 -1.76 3.72
N LEU A 45 -4.86 -0.78 3.03
CA LEU A 45 -3.76 -0.99 2.09
C LEU A 45 -2.45 -0.64 2.77
N TYR A 46 -1.59 -1.64 3.01
CA TYR A 46 -0.24 -1.41 3.51
C TYR A 46 0.73 -1.12 2.37
N ILE A 47 1.52 -0.05 2.55
CA ILE A 47 2.58 0.38 1.65
C ILE A 47 3.89 0.37 2.45
N HIS A 48 4.86 -0.44 2.00
CA HIS A 48 6.09 -0.65 2.75
C HIS A 48 7.02 0.57 2.71
N GLY A 49 7.86 0.70 3.74
CA GLY A 49 8.94 1.68 3.83
C GLY A 49 10.20 1.23 3.10
N GLY A 50 11.33 1.78 3.51
CA GLY A 50 12.64 1.42 2.97
C GLY A 50 13.25 2.49 2.09
N SER A 51 13.04 3.77 2.43
CA SER A 51 13.69 4.92 1.76
C SER A 51 13.48 4.94 0.25
N PHE A 52 12.36 4.43 -0.25
CA PHE A 52 12.02 4.29 -1.67
C PHE A 52 12.95 3.38 -2.49
N ASN A 53 13.94 2.75 -1.90
CA ASN A 53 14.96 1.95 -2.56
C ASN A 53 15.11 0.51 -2.03
N SER A 54 14.32 0.14 -1.03
CA SER A 54 14.32 -1.18 -0.41
C SER A 54 12.96 -1.52 0.17
N GLY A 55 12.80 -2.74 0.68
CA GLY A 55 11.54 -3.25 1.21
C GLY A 55 10.72 -4.02 0.19
N SER A 56 9.65 -4.60 0.65
CA SER A 56 8.70 -5.36 -0.19
C SER A 56 7.35 -5.51 0.51
N LYS A 57 6.34 -6.03 -0.23
CA LYS A 57 5.03 -6.38 0.32
C LYS A 57 5.09 -7.34 1.52
N ALA A 58 6.16 -8.15 1.62
CA ALA A 58 6.35 -9.06 2.74
C ALA A 58 6.48 -8.33 4.10
N ASP A 59 6.97 -7.08 4.11
CA ASP A 59 7.07 -6.27 5.31
C ASP A 59 5.69 -5.92 5.91
N GLY A 60 4.65 -6.04 5.10
CA GLY A 60 3.27 -5.78 5.48
C GLY A 60 2.54 -6.97 6.11
N GLU A 61 3.08 -8.18 6.07
CA GLU A 61 2.36 -9.39 6.49
C GLU A 61 1.80 -9.28 7.91
N THR A 62 2.62 -8.85 8.88
CA THR A 62 2.19 -8.72 10.28
C THR A 62 1.05 -7.69 10.43
N TRP A 63 1.14 -6.57 9.76
CA TRP A 63 0.11 -5.53 9.76
C TRP A 63 -1.19 -6.02 9.11
N CYS A 64 -1.08 -6.65 7.94
CA CYS A 64 -2.22 -7.18 7.21
C CYS A 64 -2.96 -8.25 8.02
N ARG A 65 -2.23 -9.20 8.62
CA ARG A 65 -2.84 -10.22 9.50
C ARG A 65 -3.48 -9.62 10.74
N TYR A 66 -2.84 -8.60 11.34
CA TYR A 66 -3.40 -7.92 12.51
C TYR A 66 -4.75 -7.26 12.19
N TYR A 67 -4.84 -6.50 11.10
CA TYR A 67 -6.09 -5.84 10.72
C TYR A 67 -7.12 -6.81 10.12
N ALA A 68 -6.68 -7.87 9.44
CA ALA A 68 -7.58 -8.93 9.02
C ALA A 68 -8.25 -9.61 10.22
N ALA A 69 -7.52 -9.79 11.32
CA ALA A 69 -8.07 -10.28 12.57
C ALA A 69 -9.10 -9.32 13.21
N GLN A 70 -9.13 -8.05 12.81
CA GLN A 70 -10.15 -7.08 13.20
C GLN A 70 -11.34 -7.00 12.22
N GLY A 71 -11.35 -7.86 11.19
CA GLY A 71 -12.45 -7.95 10.22
C GLY A 71 -12.28 -7.08 8.97
N TYR A 72 -11.13 -6.48 8.74
CA TYR A 72 -10.85 -5.69 7.53
C TYR A 72 -10.26 -6.57 6.43
N ILE A 73 -10.67 -6.38 5.19
CA ILE A 73 -9.89 -6.84 4.05
C ILE A 73 -8.60 -6.04 4.04
N THR A 74 -7.45 -6.70 3.86
CA THR A 74 -6.16 -6.02 3.84
C THR A 74 -5.33 -6.45 2.66
N ALA A 75 -4.45 -5.56 2.20
CA ALA A 75 -3.50 -5.87 1.15
C ALA A 75 -2.15 -5.20 1.44
N SER A 76 -1.09 -5.84 0.99
CA SER A 76 0.26 -5.28 0.99
C SER A 76 0.80 -5.26 -0.44
N VAL A 77 1.38 -4.15 -0.86
CA VAL A 77 1.74 -3.90 -2.26
C VAL A 77 3.23 -3.65 -2.42
N ASP A 78 3.82 -4.26 -3.45
CA ASP A 78 5.11 -3.86 -4.00
C ASP A 78 4.93 -2.65 -4.93
N TYR A 79 5.96 -1.84 -5.04
CA TYR A 79 6.09 -0.78 -6.03
C TYR A 79 7.53 -0.72 -6.51
N THR A 80 7.78 -0.14 -7.69
CA THR A 80 9.13 -0.07 -8.25
C THR A 80 10.02 0.79 -7.39
N LEU A 81 11.09 0.19 -6.91
CA LEU A 81 12.08 0.81 -6.05
C LEU A 81 13.06 1.64 -6.89
N GLN A 82 13.50 2.76 -6.33
CA GLN A 82 14.62 3.49 -6.89
C GLN A 82 15.91 2.72 -6.62
N MET A 83 16.51 2.22 -7.68
CA MET A 83 17.77 1.50 -7.64
C MET A 83 18.78 2.18 -8.57
N HIS A 84 20.09 1.95 -8.34
CA HIS A 84 21.11 2.42 -9.25
C HIS A 84 20.77 2.07 -10.71
N GLY A 85 20.58 3.10 -11.55
CA GLY A 85 20.23 2.95 -12.96
C GLY A 85 18.74 2.91 -13.31
N LYS A 86 17.83 2.90 -12.34
CA LYS A 86 16.39 3.13 -12.55
C LYS A 86 16.01 4.49 -12.02
N ASP A 87 15.53 5.34 -12.90
CA ASP A 87 15.05 6.68 -12.57
C ASP A 87 13.53 6.59 -12.32
N VAL A 88 13.15 6.29 -11.08
CA VAL A 88 11.74 6.12 -10.69
C VAL A 88 11.36 7.22 -9.73
N SER A 89 10.41 8.05 -10.12
CA SER A 89 9.87 9.11 -9.26
C SER A 89 8.82 8.59 -8.28
N ILE A 90 8.60 9.36 -7.21
CA ILE A 90 7.48 9.10 -6.28
C ILE A 90 6.13 9.12 -7.01
N TYR A 91 6.00 9.97 -8.02
CA TYR A 91 4.81 10.00 -8.88
C TYR A 91 4.58 8.65 -9.58
N GLN A 92 5.61 8.05 -10.18
CA GLN A 92 5.50 6.73 -10.81
C GLN A 92 5.17 5.64 -9.80
N MET A 93 5.82 5.65 -8.61
CA MET A 93 5.48 4.71 -7.53
C MET A 93 3.99 4.81 -7.15
N ASN A 94 3.45 6.02 -7.01
CA ASN A 94 2.04 6.21 -6.73
C ASN A 94 1.12 5.75 -7.87
N LYS A 95 1.51 5.94 -9.13
CA LYS A 95 0.75 5.42 -10.28
C LYS A 95 0.69 3.90 -10.28
N GLU A 96 1.77 3.22 -9.93
CA GLU A 96 1.76 1.77 -9.75
C GLU A 96 0.85 1.35 -8.60
N ILE A 97 0.88 2.05 -7.47
CA ILE A 97 -0.01 1.77 -6.34
C ILE A 97 -1.49 2.00 -6.72
N GLU A 98 -1.81 3.04 -7.50
CA GLU A 98 -3.16 3.23 -8.05
C GLU A 98 -3.60 2.06 -8.93
N ASN A 99 -2.70 1.51 -9.76
CA ASN A 99 -2.97 0.33 -10.57
C ASN A 99 -3.20 -0.90 -9.68
N ALA A 100 -2.40 -1.07 -8.62
CA ALA A 100 -2.61 -2.14 -7.64
C ALA A 100 -3.98 -2.02 -6.96
N VAL A 101 -4.41 -0.81 -6.58
CA VAL A 101 -5.74 -0.58 -5.99
C VAL A 101 -6.86 -0.97 -6.96
N ARG A 102 -6.71 -0.70 -8.27
CA ARG A 102 -7.67 -1.16 -9.29
C ARG A 102 -7.74 -2.69 -9.35
N ALA A 103 -6.59 -3.35 -9.36
CA ALA A 103 -6.51 -4.81 -9.39
C ALA A 103 -7.09 -5.44 -8.11
N ILE A 104 -6.80 -4.87 -6.94
CA ILE A 104 -7.35 -5.32 -5.65
C ILE A 104 -8.89 -5.20 -5.67
N ARG A 105 -9.42 -4.07 -6.13
CA ARG A 105 -10.87 -3.88 -6.27
C ARG A 105 -11.48 -4.94 -7.17
N GLN A 106 -10.95 -5.13 -8.36
CA GLN A 106 -11.44 -6.15 -9.28
C GLN A 106 -11.38 -7.55 -8.64
N ARG A 107 -10.27 -7.88 -8.00
CA ARG A 107 -10.09 -9.19 -7.37
C ARG A 107 -11.07 -9.44 -6.23
N THR A 108 -11.33 -8.43 -5.40
CA THR A 108 -12.33 -8.55 -4.32
C THR A 108 -13.75 -8.68 -4.85
N GLU A 109 -14.10 -7.97 -5.93
CA GLU A 109 -15.39 -8.11 -6.62
C GLU A 109 -15.57 -9.53 -7.21
N GLU A 110 -14.53 -10.12 -7.82
CA GLU A 110 -14.53 -11.51 -8.29
C GLU A 110 -14.74 -12.52 -7.15
N LEU A 111 -14.23 -12.22 -5.97
CA LEU A 111 -14.44 -13.02 -4.75
C LEU A 111 -15.79 -12.77 -4.08
N GLY A 112 -16.61 -11.86 -4.62
CA GLY A 112 -17.94 -11.53 -4.15
C GLY A 112 -17.96 -10.49 -3.02
N TYR A 113 -16.92 -9.68 -2.85
CA TYR A 113 -16.86 -8.61 -1.86
C TYR A 113 -16.86 -7.25 -2.52
N HIS A 114 -17.71 -6.35 -2.05
CA HIS A 114 -17.72 -4.94 -2.46
C HIS A 114 -16.94 -4.10 -1.45
N ILE A 115 -15.93 -3.34 -1.93
CA ILE A 115 -15.13 -2.44 -1.11
C ILE A 115 -15.69 -1.01 -1.22
N ALA A 116 -16.31 -0.51 -0.16
CA ALA A 116 -16.91 0.82 -0.13
C ALA A 116 -15.93 1.94 0.26
N GLY A 117 -14.81 1.59 0.86
CA GLY A 117 -13.80 2.55 1.29
C GLY A 117 -12.46 1.93 1.59
N MET A 118 -11.41 2.77 1.58
CA MET A 118 -10.05 2.35 1.82
C MET A 118 -9.36 3.28 2.81
N ALA A 119 -8.45 2.71 3.59
CA ALA A 119 -7.47 3.42 4.40
C ALA A 119 -6.05 3.01 3.96
N PRO A 120 -5.34 3.83 3.17
CA PRO A 120 -3.91 3.64 2.96
C PRO A 120 -3.15 3.77 4.28
N PHE A 121 -2.21 2.87 4.49
CA PHE A 121 -1.34 2.85 5.66
C PHE A 121 0.10 2.58 5.24
N GLY A 122 1.05 3.29 5.79
CA GLY A 122 2.45 3.04 5.49
C GLY A 122 3.40 3.49 6.58
N VAL A 123 4.61 2.93 6.52
CA VAL A 123 5.72 3.26 7.43
C VAL A 123 6.80 3.99 6.63
N SER A 124 7.35 5.09 7.19
CA SER A 124 8.45 5.85 6.57
C SER A 124 8.12 6.25 5.12
N ALA A 125 8.90 5.90 4.13
CA ALA A 125 8.65 6.15 2.71
C ALA A 125 7.24 5.69 2.26
N GLY A 126 6.78 4.51 2.73
CA GLY A 126 5.44 4.02 2.46
C GLY A 126 4.34 4.90 3.04
N GLY A 127 4.58 5.54 4.18
CA GLY A 127 3.67 6.52 4.74
C GLY A 127 3.54 7.78 3.88
N THR A 128 4.63 8.24 3.29
CA THR A 128 4.61 9.34 2.31
C THR A 128 3.78 8.96 1.07
N LEU A 129 3.99 7.76 0.53
CA LEU A 129 3.21 7.25 -0.60
C LEU A 129 1.73 7.10 -0.24
N ALA A 130 1.41 6.63 0.97
CA ALA A 130 0.04 6.53 1.45
C ALA A 130 -0.65 7.90 1.53
N MET A 131 0.03 8.91 2.04
CA MET A 131 -0.49 10.30 2.08
C MET A 131 -0.66 10.86 0.67
N ASN A 132 0.34 10.67 -0.21
CA ASN A 132 0.24 11.16 -1.58
C ASN A 132 -0.93 10.49 -2.32
N LEU A 133 -1.11 9.17 -2.18
CA LEU A 133 -2.28 8.46 -2.72
C LEU A 133 -3.60 9.04 -2.20
N ALA A 134 -3.66 9.40 -0.91
CA ALA A 134 -4.87 9.92 -0.28
C ALA A 134 -5.22 11.34 -0.74
N TYR A 135 -4.25 12.20 -0.92
CA TYR A 135 -4.47 13.63 -1.19
C TYR A 135 -4.41 13.99 -2.67
N ASN A 136 -3.54 13.34 -3.43
CA ASN A 136 -3.25 13.68 -4.83
C ASN A 136 -3.57 12.53 -5.80
N GLY A 137 -3.83 11.32 -5.27
CA GLY A 137 -4.03 10.13 -6.09
C GLY A 137 -5.42 10.05 -6.73
N ASN A 138 -5.49 9.29 -7.82
CA ASN A 138 -6.74 8.90 -8.48
C ASN A 138 -7.09 7.45 -8.12
N SER A 139 -7.56 7.25 -6.90
CA SER A 139 -7.86 5.92 -6.37
C SER A 139 -9.19 5.37 -6.89
N ALA A 140 -9.19 4.11 -7.35
CA ALA A 140 -10.40 3.38 -7.75
C ALA A 140 -11.32 3.03 -6.56
N ILE A 141 -10.82 3.08 -5.34
CA ILE A 141 -11.58 2.90 -4.09
C ILE A 141 -11.55 4.22 -3.33
N PRO A 142 -12.69 4.75 -2.85
CA PRO A 142 -12.72 6.00 -2.10
C PRO A 142 -11.84 5.92 -0.85
N VAL A 143 -10.88 6.85 -0.71
CA VAL A 143 -10.08 6.96 0.50
C VAL A 143 -10.91 7.63 1.59
N ARG A 144 -11.07 6.98 2.74
CA ARG A 144 -11.83 7.48 3.90
C ARG A 144 -10.96 8.20 4.90
N PHE A 145 -9.78 7.67 5.15
CA PHE A 145 -8.72 8.29 5.94
C PHE A 145 -7.38 7.67 5.57
N VAL A 146 -6.29 8.29 5.98
CA VAL A 146 -4.93 7.80 5.84
C VAL A 146 -4.24 7.83 7.21
N PHE A 147 -3.43 6.83 7.50
CA PHE A 147 -2.58 6.85 8.68
C PHE A 147 -1.17 6.37 8.34
N GLN A 148 -0.20 6.80 9.13
CA GLN A 148 1.20 6.52 8.85
C GLN A 148 2.03 6.47 10.13
N VAL A 149 3.19 5.83 10.03
CA VAL A 149 4.19 5.79 11.10
C VAL A 149 5.49 6.39 10.57
N ALA A 150 5.95 7.49 11.20
CA ALA A 150 7.24 8.13 10.93
C ALA A 150 7.46 8.47 9.44
N ALA A 151 6.42 8.91 8.75
CA ALA A 151 6.54 9.33 7.36
C ALA A 151 7.12 10.73 7.25
N PRO A 152 8.07 10.97 6.33
CA PRO A 152 8.44 12.32 5.92
C PRO A 152 7.24 13.01 5.26
N THR A 153 6.93 14.21 5.72
CA THR A 153 5.81 15.02 5.21
C THR A 153 6.28 16.27 4.45
N TYR A 154 7.57 16.52 4.48
CA TYR A 154 8.21 17.63 3.78
C TYR A 154 9.47 17.12 3.07
N PHE A 155 9.66 17.58 1.84
CA PHE A 155 10.79 17.23 1.00
C PHE A 155 11.45 18.50 0.47
N GLU A 156 12.65 18.80 0.96
CA GLU A 156 13.57 19.71 0.27
C GLU A 156 14.46 18.83 -0.61
N PRO A 157 14.36 18.92 -1.95
CA PRO A 157 15.04 17.99 -2.85
C PRO A 157 16.56 17.89 -2.61
N SER A 158 17.21 18.98 -2.24
CA SER A 158 18.65 19.02 -1.96
C SER A 158 19.04 18.24 -0.70
N GLU A 159 18.20 18.29 0.34
CA GLU A 159 18.45 17.59 1.60
C GLU A 159 18.18 16.09 1.46
N TRP A 160 17.14 15.74 0.73
CA TRP A 160 16.76 14.34 0.54
C TRP A 160 17.73 13.59 -0.37
N THR A 161 18.22 14.22 -1.43
CA THR A 161 19.29 13.66 -2.26
C THR A 161 20.52 13.33 -1.43
N LEU A 162 20.89 14.21 -0.50
CA LEU A 162 22.03 14.01 0.37
C LEU A 162 21.82 12.89 1.40
N LEU A 163 20.66 12.88 2.07
CA LEU A 163 20.34 11.95 3.15
C LEU A 163 20.06 10.53 2.64
N MET A 164 19.36 10.42 1.54
CA MET A 164 18.83 9.15 1.05
C MET A 164 19.65 8.58 -0.10
N LYS A 165 20.66 9.31 -0.60
CA LYS A 165 21.45 8.98 -1.80
C LYS A 165 20.59 8.64 -3.02
N VAL A 166 19.46 9.32 -3.12
CA VAL A 166 18.47 9.13 -4.16
C VAL A 166 18.57 10.31 -5.10
N ASP A 167 19.22 10.13 -6.25
CA ASP A 167 19.64 11.22 -7.12
C ASP A 167 18.50 12.03 -7.76
N LYS A 168 17.24 11.52 -7.74
CA LYS A 168 16.10 12.22 -8.33
C LYS A 168 14.78 11.79 -7.69
N LEU A 169 14.52 12.22 -6.46
CA LEU A 169 13.27 11.84 -5.80
C LEU A 169 12.04 12.50 -6.42
N ALA A 170 12.13 13.68 -6.90
CA ALA A 170 11.10 14.38 -7.65
C ALA A 170 11.55 15.80 -7.99
N SER A 171 11.08 16.36 -9.07
CA SER A 171 10.99 17.81 -9.18
C SER A 171 9.87 18.28 -8.24
N ALA A 172 9.95 19.52 -7.74
CA ALA A 172 8.92 20.11 -6.89
C ALA A 172 7.50 20.07 -7.50
N HIS A 173 7.39 19.78 -8.80
CA HIS A 173 6.14 19.61 -9.54
C HIS A 173 5.48 18.23 -9.34
N ASP A 174 6.19 17.25 -8.82
CA ASP A 174 5.64 15.90 -8.64
C ASP A 174 4.82 15.75 -7.33
N PHE A 175 4.75 16.82 -6.53
CA PHE A 175 4.01 16.89 -5.26
C PHE A 175 2.86 17.90 -5.24
N CYS A 176 2.62 18.59 -6.36
CA CYS A 176 1.54 19.58 -6.47
C CYS A 176 0.37 19.08 -7.31
#